data_9e6377bd7d2353513e8258dabe8abae3
#
_entry.id   9e6377bd7d2353513e8258dabe8abae3
#
_cell.length_a   1.000
_cell.length_b   1.000
_cell.length_c   1.000
_cell.angle_alpha   90.00
_cell.angle_beta   90.00
_cell.angle_gamma   90.00
#
_symmetry.space_group_name_H-M   'P 1'
#
loop_
_entity.id
_entity.type
_entity.pdbx_description
1 polymer ?
#
loop_
_entity_poly.entity_id
_entity_poly.type
_entity_poly.pdbx_seq_one_letter_code
_entity_poly.pdbx_strand_id
1 'polypeptide(L)'
;SLANESELRASVARLPERLQAEKQRLTQQYLSNARRMASQWYAGFSLLFYGYGSKYELLKSILKECSVGFPAILVDGLSNRITYKSILMNVLATSRDCKAVHLPKMSEEELLAEIKEEAKHQRIFVMVPNIAGPSLRSPNVQRGLSELSQIEKLHFGASIDHVNAPLIWDLQMKDRFSWVFHHVPTFSPYVREVSLSSLPSLFLGRKEACTQESAAVVLSSLSNNAREVFRCIA
;
A
#
# COMPACT_ATOMS: atom_id res chain seq x y z
N SER A 1 13.45 19.94 24.48
CA SER A 1 14.15 19.24 23.41
C SER A 1 13.16 18.32 22.72
N LEU A 2 12.96 18.49 21.41
CA LEU A 2 12.14 17.58 20.62
C LEU A 2 12.83 16.21 20.66
N ALA A 3 12.09 15.17 21.05
CA ALA A 3 12.57 13.80 21.11
C ALA A 3 13.09 13.37 19.73
N ASN A 4 14.22 12.66 19.70
CA ASN A 4 14.80 12.15 18.46
C ASN A 4 13.82 11.11 17.86
N GLU A 5 13.73 11.03 16.53
CA GLU A 5 12.83 10.10 15.81
C GLU A 5 12.99 8.65 16.29
N SER A 6 14.22 8.23 16.56
CA SER A 6 14.52 6.90 17.11
C SER A 6 13.96 6.68 18.52
N GLU A 7 13.98 7.72 19.36
CA GLU A 7 13.43 7.68 20.72
C GLU A 7 11.89 7.64 20.69
N LEU A 8 11.27 8.41 19.79
CA LEU A 8 9.81 8.40 19.57
C LEU A 8 9.34 7.02 19.08
N ARG A 9 10.02 6.44 18.10
CA ARG A 9 9.74 5.09 17.59
C ARG A 9 9.90 4.03 18.68
N ALA A 10 10.98 4.11 19.46
CA ALA A 10 11.24 3.20 20.57
C ALA A 10 10.19 3.36 21.68
N SER A 11 9.72 4.57 21.95
CA SER A 11 8.68 4.84 22.95
C SER A 11 7.33 4.30 22.49
N VAL A 12 6.97 4.48 21.21
CA VAL A 12 5.74 3.93 20.63
C VAL A 12 5.76 2.40 20.65
N ALA A 13 6.89 1.79 20.33
CA ALA A 13 7.06 0.32 20.36
C ALA A 13 6.96 -0.28 21.79
N ARG A 14 7.21 0.51 22.84
CA ARG A 14 7.09 0.10 24.24
C ARG A 14 5.71 0.25 24.84
N LEU A 15 4.80 0.94 24.13
CA LEU A 15 3.43 1.09 24.62
C LEU A 15 2.72 -0.28 24.63
N PRO A 16 2.14 -0.69 25.77
CA PRO A 16 1.39 -1.93 25.82
C PRO A 16 0.18 -1.84 24.87
N GLU A 17 0.01 -2.84 24.03
CA GLU A 17 -1.17 -2.92 23.19
C GLU A 17 -2.41 -3.11 24.06
N ARG A 18 -3.31 -2.15 24.01
CA ARG A 18 -4.60 -2.23 24.69
C ARG A 18 -5.53 -3.16 23.94
N LEU A 19 -6.36 -3.90 24.67
CA LEU A 19 -7.44 -4.74 24.13
C LEU A 19 -6.94 -5.82 23.15
N GLN A 20 -5.81 -6.44 23.45
CA GLN A 20 -5.18 -7.43 22.58
C GLN A 20 -6.07 -8.65 22.32
N ALA A 21 -6.77 -9.12 23.36
CA ALA A 21 -7.69 -10.25 23.26
C ALA A 21 -8.87 -9.94 22.33
N GLU A 22 -9.43 -8.75 22.43
CA GLU A 22 -10.55 -8.29 21.58
C GLU A 22 -10.12 -8.12 20.12
N LYS A 23 -8.93 -7.56 19.90
CA LYS A 23 -8.36 -7.44 18.55
C LYS A 23 -8.12 -8.82 17.92
N GLN A 24 -7.63 -9.77 18.70
CA GLN A 24 -7.42 -11.14 18.24
C GLN A 24 -8.75 -11.83 17.91
N ARG A 25 -9.78 -11.69 18.75
CA ARG A 25 -11.14 -12.21 18.46
C ARG A 25 -11.68 -11.63 17.16
N LEU A 26 -11.51 -10.31 16.95
CA LEU A 26 -11.95 -9.63 15.74
C LEU A 26 -11.21 -10.18 14.50
N THR A 27 -9.89 -10.35 14.59
CA THR A 27 -9.08 -10.94 13.52
C THR A 27 -9.53 -12.38 13.21
N GLN A 28 -9.78 -13.21 14.22
CA GLN A 28 -10.30 -14.55 14.04
C GLN A 28 -11.68 -14.58 13.37
N GLN A 29 -12.56 -13.64 13.72
CA GLN A 29 -13.85 -13.48 13.08
C GLN A 29 -13.70 -13.14 11.58
N TYR A 30 -12.74 -12.29 11.21
CA TYR A 30 -12.47 -12.02 9.79
C TYR A 30 -11.91 -13.23 9.07
N LEU A 31 -11.00 -13.97 9.68
CA LEU A 31 -10.44 -15.19 9.12
C LEU A 31 -11.50 -16.30 8.96
N SER A 32 -12.46 -16.41 9.86
CA SER A 32 -13.57 -17.37 9.69
C SER A 32 -14.41 -17.11 8.43
N ASN A 33 -14.40 -15.88 7.91
CA ASN A 33 -15.03 -15.51 6.65
C ASN A 33 -14.14 -15.74 5.41
N ALA A 34 -12.92 -16.28 5.56
CA ALA A 34 -11.98 -16.47 4.45
C ALA A 34 -12.56 -17.34 3.32
N ARG A 35 -13.35 -18.37 3.64
CA ARG A 35 -14.03 -19.19 2.62
C ARG A 35 -15.00 -18.37 1.76
N ARG A 36 -15.75 -17.45 2.36
CA ARG A 36 -16.64 -16.53 1.62
C ARG A 36 -15.84 -15.58 0.75
N MET A 37 -14.72 -15.05 1.24
CA MET A 37 -13.82 -14.20 0.45
C MET A 37 -13.24 -14.99 -0.73
N ALA A 38 -12.81 -16.21 -0.52
CA ALA A 38 -12.33 -17.09 -1.59
C ALA A 38 -13.41 -17.34 -2.66
N SER A 39 -14.67 -17.58 -2.28
CA SER A 39 -15.75 -17.76 -3.25
C SER A 39 -16.01 -16.50 -4.09
N GLN A 40 -15.86 -15.32 -3.53
CA GLN A 40 -15.96 -14.06 -4.27
C GLN A 40 -14.81 -13.90 -5.27
N TRP A 41 -13.59 -14.24 -4.88
CA TRP A 41 -12.45 -14.28 -5.82
C TRP A 41 -12.69 -15.26 -6.97
N TYR A 42 -13.20 -16.46 -6.66
CA TYR A 42 -13.51 -17.47 -7.70
C TYR A 42 -14.66 -17.07 -8.62
N ALA A 43 -15.54 -16.18 -8.15
CA ALA A 43 -16.59 -15.57 -8.97
C ALA A 43 -16.07 -14.41 -9.86
N GLY A 44 -14.76 -14.09 -9.81
CA GLY A 44 -14.13 -13.06 -10.66
C GLY A 44 -14.14 -11.65 -10.06
N PHE A 45 -14.51 -11.50 -8.80
CA PHE A 45 -14.46 -10.18 -8.14
C PHE A 45 -13.10 -9.92 -7.53
N SER A 46 -12.70 -8.65 -7.48
CA SER A 46 -11.58 -8.20 -6.66
C SER A 46 -12.06 -7.79 -5.28
N LEU A 47 -11.26 -8.05 -4.24
CA LEU A 47 -11.61 -7.72 -2.87
C LEU A 47 -10.92 -6.44 -2.41
N LEU A 48 -11.70 -5.50 -1.87
CA LEU A 48 -11.18 -4.25 -1.31
C LEU A 48 -11.45 -4.17 0.19
N PHE A 49 -10.38 -4.17 0.96
CA PHE A 49 -10.45 -4.14 2.41
C PHE A 49 -10.28 -2.71 2.93
N TYR A 50 -11.19 -2.26 3.79
CA TYR A 50 -11.16 -0.92 4.35
C TYR A 50 -11.54 -0.93 5.84
N GLY A 51 -11.19 0.12 6.57
CA GLY A 51 -11.47 0.25 7.98
C GLY A 51 -10.29 0.81 8.76
N TYR A 52 -10.50 1.11 10.01
CA TYR A 52 -9.48 1.67 10.89
C TYR A 52 -8.48 0.63 11.36
N GLY A 53 -7.19 0.99 11.36
CA GLY A 53 -6.08 0.17 11.79
C GLY A 53 -5.32 -0.51 10.65
N SER A 54 -4.05 -0.87 10.92
CA SER A 54 -3.21 -1.56 9.96
C SER A 54 -3.80 -2.91 9.58
N LYS A 55 -3.95 -3.16 8.29
CA LYS A 55 -4.55 -4.38 7.73
C LYS A 55 -3.52 -5.38 7.22
N TYR A 56 -2.24 -5.01 7.27
CA TYR A 56 -1.18 -5.79 6.64
C TYR A 56 -1.13 -7.25 7.10
N GLU A 57 -1.09 -7.49 8.41
CA GLU A 57 -1.02 -8.86 8.96
C GLU A 57 -2.32 -9.65 8.73
N LEU A 58 -3.46 -8.99 8.79
CA LEU A 58 -4.74 -9.61 8.46
C LEU A 58 -4.76 -10.08 7.00
N LEU A 59 -4.38 -9.20 6.06
CA LEU A 59 -4.36 -9.52 4.63
C LEU A 59 -3.37 -10.63 4.30
N LYS A 60 -2.21 -10.64 4.96
CA LYS A 60 -1.22 -11.70 4.84
C LYS A 60 -1.80 -13.06 5.29
N SER A 61 -2.56 -13.05 6.38
CA SER A 61 -3.22 -14.26 6.90
C SER A 61 -4.34 -14.74 5.99
N ILE A 62 -5.20 -13.84 5.51
CA ILE A 62 -6.25 -14.16 4.52
C ILE A 62 -5.64 -14.73 3.24
N LEU A 63 -4.59 -14.08 2.72
CA LEU A 63 -3.90 -14.55 1.52
C LEU A 63 -3.38 -15.98 1.72
N LYS A 64 -2.68 -16.23 2.82
CA LYS A 64 -2.14 -17.55 3.16
C LYS A 64 -3.23 -18.64 3.25
N GLU A 65 -4.38 -18.30 3.82
CA GLU A 65 -5.49 -19.26 4.00
C GLU A 65 -6.20 -19.54 2.68
N CYS A 66 -6.40 -18.53 1.84
CA CYS A 66 -7.13 -18.66 0.57
C CYS A 66 -6.27 -19.23 -0.57
N SER A 67 -4.94 -19.06 -0.53
CA SER A 67 -4.04 -19.44 -1.62
C SER A 67 -3.32 -20.78 -1.42
N VAL A 68 -3.83 -21.65 -0.56
CA VAL A 68 -3.17 -22.93 -0.27
C VAL A 68 -2.98 -23.74 -1.57
N GLY A 69 -1.71 -24.06 -1.88
CA GLY A 69 -1.33 -24.82 -3.08
C GLY A 69 -1.25 -23.99 -4.38
N PHE A 70 -1.38 -22.66 -4.29
CA PHE A 70 -1.29 -21.76 -5.45
C PHE A 70 -0.26 -20.65 -5.21
N PRO A 71 0.36 -20.11 -6.27
CA PRO A 71 1.24 -18.95 -6.16
C PRO A 71 0.48 -17.74 -5.61
N ALA A 72 1.09 -17.12 -4.58
CA ALA A 72 0.52 -15.97 -3.91
C ALA A 72 1.59 -14.92 -3.65
N ILE A 73 1.26 -13.68 -3.95
CA ILE A 73 2.15 -12.54 -3.75
C ILE A 73 1.50 -11.46 -2.91
N LEU A 74 2.26 -10.96 -1.95
CA LEU A 74 1.92 -9.79 -1.15
C LEU A 74 2.80 -8.61 -1.58
N VAL A 75 2.19 -7.60 -2.20
CA VAL A 75 2.88 -6.41 -2.71
C VAL A 75 2.74 -5.28 -1.69
N ASP A 76 3.83 -4.83 -1.11
CA ASP A 76 3.80 -3.74 -0.13
C ASP A 76 3.62 -2.37 -0.79
N GLY A 77 2.39 -1.88 -0.88
CA GLY A 77 2.05 -0.60 -1.50
C GLY A 77 2.61 0.64 -0.80
N LEU A 78 3.17 0.49 0.42
CA LEU A 78 3.81 1.60 1.14
C LEU A 78 5.27 1.83 0.71
N SER A 79 5.89 0.85 0.08
CA SER A 79 7.28 0.97 -0.35
C SER A 79 7.44 1.97 -1.50
N ASN A 80 8.32 2.96 -1.33
CA ASN A 80 8.63 3.98 -2.34
C ASN A 80 9.42 3.42 -3.54
N ARG A 81 9.85 2.15 -3.50
CA ARG A 81 10.67 1.52 -4.54
C ARG A 81 9.88 0.62 -5.48
N ILE A 82 8.59 0.45 -5.24
CA ILE A 82 7.74 -0.41 -6.06
C ILE A 82 7.34 0.32 -7.34
N THR A 83 7.54 -0.35 -8.47
CA THR A 83 7.05 0.07 -9.78
C THR A 83 6.05 -0.96 -10.30
N TYR A 84 5.16 -0.56 -11.21
CA TYR A 84 4.22 -1.49 -11.85
C TYR A 84 4.94 -2.68 -12.50
N LYS A 85 6.01 -2.40 -13.24
CA LYS A 85 6.85 -3.43 -13.84
C LYS A 85 7.41 -4.42 -12.81
N SER A 86 7.86 -3.93 -11.64
CA SER A 86 8.37 -4.81 -10.58
C SER A 86 7.27 -5.71 -9.99
N ILE A 87 6.03 -5.23 -9.95
CA ILE A 87 4.88 -6.05 -9.53
C ILE A 87 4.66 -7.18 -10.53
N LEU A 88 4.61 -6.87 -11.83
CA LEU A 88 4.43 -7.87 -12.88
C LEU A 88 5.55 -8.92 -12.86
N MET A 89 6.80 -8.48 -12.75
CA MET A 89 7.95 -9.39 -12.64
C MET A 89 7.83 -10.31 -11.43
N ASN A 90 7.42 -9.80 -10.29
CA ASN A 90 7.26 -10.61 -9.09
C ASN A 90 6.08 -11.60 -9.22
N VAL A 91 4.97 -11.19 -9.84
CA VAL A 91 3.82 -12.07 -10.11
C VAL A 91 4.27 -13.23 -11.02
N LEU A 92 4.96 -12.94 -12.11
CA LEU A 92 5.45 -13.95 -13.03
C LEU A 92 6.51 -14.86 -12.39
N ALA A 93 7.44 -14.30 -11.62
CA ALA A 93 8.45 -15.06 -10.90
C ALA A 93 7.85 -16.03 -9.88
N THR A 94 6.84 -15.57 -9.15
CA THR A 94 6.15 -16.40 -8.16
C THR A 94 5.32 -17.50 -8.83
N SER A 95 4.69 -17.24 -9.97
CA SER A 95 3.93 -18.24 -10.71
C SER A 95 4.82 -19.34 -11.30
N ARG A 96 6.08 -19.02 -11.64
CA ARG A 96 7.07 -19.95 -12.17
C ARG A 96 8.01 -20.56 -11.12
N ASP A 97 7.78 -20.25 -9.86
CA ASP A 97 8.65 -20.63 -8.73
C ASP A 97 10.14 -20.30 -8.98
N CYS A 98 10.38 -19.10 -9.54
CA CYS A 98 11.72 -18.61 -9.83
C CYS A 98 11.97 -17.24 -9.19
N LYS A 99 13.22 -16.78 -9.20
CA LYS A 99 13.53 -15.43 -8.74
C LYS A 99 13.32 -14.43 -9.88
N ALA A 100 12.76 -13.27 -9.58
CA ALA A 100 12.52 -12.20 -10.57
C ALA A 100 13.80 -11.76 -11.33
N VAL A 101 14.96 -11.91 -10.71
CA VAL A 101 16.28 -11.63 -11.34
C VAL A 101 16.60 -12.57 -12.50
N HIS A 102 16.03 -13.77 -12.51
CA HIS A 102 16.25 -14.76 -13.57
C HIS A 102 15.31 -14.59 -14.76
N LEU A 103 14.35 -13.67 -14.67
CA LEU A 103 13.47 -13.37 -15.80
C LEU A 103 14.20 -12.53 -16.85
N PRO A 104 13.94 -12.77 -18.15
CA PRO A 104 14.49 -11.93 -19.20
C PRO A 104 13.99 -10.48 -19.07
N LYS A 105 14.72 -9.53 -19.68
CA LYS A 105 14.28 -8.14 -19.76
C LYS A 105 13.10 -8.06 -20.73
N MET A 106 11.91 -7.89 -20.17
CA MET A 106 10.65 -7.83 -20.91
C MET A 106 10.00 -6.46 -20.75
N SER A 107 9.16 -6.08 -21.68
CA SER A 107 8.25 -4.93 -21.56
C SER A 107 7.09 -5.25 -20.62
N GLU A 108 6.33 -4.23 -20.20
CA GLU A 108 5.14 -4.44 -19.35
C GLU A 108 4.06 -5.25 -20.08
N GLU A 109 3.91 -5.04 -21.39
CA GLU A 109 2.96 -5.75 -22.24
C GLU A 109 3.32 -7.23 -22.39
N GLU A 110 4.61 -7.54 -22.60
CA GLU A 110 5.12 -8.91 -22.66
C GLU A 110 4.93 -9.64 -21.32
N LEU A 111 5.21 -8.96 -20.20
CA LEU A 111 5.00 -9.52 -18.87
C LEU A 111 3.52 -9.82 -18.61
N LEU A 112 2.61 -8.93 -19.01
CA LEU A 112 1.16 -9.17 -18.91
C LEU A 112 0.71 -10.36 -19.77
N ALA A 113 1.25 -10.49 -20.99
CA ALA A 113 0.95 -11.63 -21.88
C ALA A 113 1.38 -12.95 -21.23
N GLU A 114 2.61 -13.00 -20.70
CA GLU A 114 3.13 -14.18 -19.99
C GLU A 114 2.31 -14.52 -18.73
N ILE A 115 1.91 -13.53 -17.94
CA ILE A 115 1.04 -13.75 -16.76
C ILE A 115 -0.31 -14.32 -17.20
N LYS A 116 -0.87 -13.84 -18.31
CA LYS A 116 -2.13 -14.40 -18.86
C LYS A 116 -1.98 -15.87 -19.27
N GLU A 117 -0.85 -16.24 -19.86
CA GLU A 117 -0.57 -17.65 -20.22
C GLU A 117 -0.45 -18.51 -18.94
N GLU A 118 0.32 -18.07 -17.95
CA GLU A 118 0.46 -18.79 -16.68
C GLU A 118 -0.90 -18.95 -15.95
N ALA A 119 -1.72 -17.92 -15.99
CA ALA A 119 -3.06 -17.94 -15.38
C ALA A 119 -4.02 -18.94 -16.04
N LYS A 120 -3.78 -19.38 -17.28
CA LYS A 120 -4.56 -20.48 -17.88
C LYS A 120 -4.33 -21.82 -17.17
N HIS A 121 -3.15 -22.02 -16.67
CA HIS A 121 -2.74 -23.30 -16.07
C HIS A 121 -2.93 -23.37 -14.57
N GLN A 122 -2.82 -22.23 -13.87
CA GLN A 122 -2.95 -22.17 -12.41
C GLN A 122 -3.60 -20.88 -11.94
N ARG A 123 -4.14 -20.91 -10.72
CA ARG A 123 -4.64 -19.68 -10.08
C ARG A 123 -3.48 -18.91 -9.48
N ILE A 124 -3.55 -17.59 -9.59
CA ILE A 124 -2.54 -16.68 -9.05
C ILE A 124 -3.23 -15.71 -8.09
N PHE A 125 -2.69 -15.54 -6.90
CA PHE A 125 -3.24 -14.62 -5.90
C PHE A 125 -2.33 -13.41 -5.74
N VAL A 126 -2.90 -12.23 -5.87
CA VAL A 126 -2.18 -10.95 -5.71
C VAL A 126 -2.88 -10.11 -4.67
N MET A 127 -2.17 -9.78 -3.61
CA MET A 127 -2.67 -8.92 -2.52
C MET A 127 -1.81 -7.66 -2.42
N VAL A 128 -2.45 -6.49 -2.47
CA VAL A 128 -1.79 -5.19 -2.44
C VAL A 128 -2.26 -4.38 -1.22
N PRO A 129 -1.64 -4.57 -0.04
CA PRO A 129 -1.87 -3.67 1.08
C PRO A 129 -1.57 -2.23 0.68
N ASN A 130 -2.51 -1.32 0.99
CA ASN A 130 -2.43 0.09 0.68
C ASN A 130 -2.18 0.42 -0.80
N ILE A 131 -3.14 0.07 -1.65
CA ILE A 131 -3.11 0.32 -3.10
C ILE A 131 -3.01 1.83 -3.46
N ALA A 132 -3.40 2.72 -2.54
CA ALA A 132 -3.29 4.17 -2.68
C ALA A 132 -1.94 4.72 -2.19
N GLY A 133 -0.96 3.86 -1.93
CA GLY A 133 0.39 4.24 -1.49
C GLY A 133 1.12 5.14 -2.49
N PRO A 134 2.19 5.82 -2.04
CA PRO A 134 2.86 6.88 -2.83
C PRO A 134 3.29 6.43 -4.23
N SER A 135 3.89 5.26 -4.33
CA SER A 135 4.39 4.70 -5.61
C SER A 135 3.29 4.15 -6.52
N LEU A 136 2.14 3.77 -5.95
CA LEU A 136 1.04 3.15 -6.69
C LEU A 136 -0.07 4.13 -7.09
N ARG A 137 -0.11 5.33 -6.51
CA ARG A 137 -1.18 6.32 -6.70
C ARG A 137 -1.31 6.85 -8.12
N SER A 138 -0.28 6.72 -8.96
CA SER A 138 -0.30 7.31 -10.30
C SER A 138 -1.40 6.66 -11.16
N PRO A 139 -2.12 7.44 -12.01
CA PRO A 139 -3.20 6.92 -12.85
C PRO A 139 -2.76 5.78 -13.77
N ASN A 140 -1.53 5.84 -14.30
CA ASN A 140 -0.99 4.80 -15.17
C ASN A 140 -0.79 3.47 -14.43
N VAL A 141 -0.28 3.52 -13.20
CA VAL A 141 -0.11 2.33 -12.36
C VAL A 141 -1.46 1.74 -11.98
N GLN A 142 -2.43 2.58 -11.59
CA GLN A 142 -3.79 2.12 -11.26
C GLN A 142 -4.50 1.49 -12.44
N ARG A 143 -4.32 2.05 -13.65
CA ARG A 143 -4.83 1.46 -14.90
C ARG A 143 -4.21 0.08 -15.12
N GLY A 144 -2.88 -0.03 -15.05
CA GLY A 144 -2.19 -1.30 -15.18
C GLY A 144 -2.64 -2.34 -14.16
N LEU A 145 -2.80 -1.96 -12.87
CA LEU A 145 -3.34 -2.86 -11.84
C LEU A 145 -4.79 -3.27 -12.14
N SER A 146 -5.62 -2.37 -12.70
CA SER A 146 -6.98 -2.72 -13.13
C SER A 146 -6.99 -3.69 -14.31
N GLU A 147 -6.03 -3.60 -15.22
CA GLU A 147 -5.85 -4.55 -16.33
C GLU A 147 -5.36 -5.92 -15.82
N LEU A 148 -4.45 -5.92 -14.86
CA LEU A 148 -3.99 -7.13 -14.19
C LEU A 148 -5.14 -7.87 -13.50
N SER A 149 -6.06 -7.14 -12.85
CA SER A 149 -7.20 -7.72 -12.14
C SER A 149 -8.22 -8.40 -13.06
N GLN A 150 -8.21 -8.10 -14.36
CA GLN A 150 -9.10 -8.70 -15.37
C GLN A 150 -8.60 -10.05 -15.89
N ILE A 151 -7.41 -10.48 -15.50
CA ILE A 151 -6.87 -11.76 -15.95
C ILE A 151 -7.67 -12.88 -15.28
N GLU A 152 -8.25 -13.77 -16.08
CA GLU A 152 -8.95 -14.96 -15.61
C GLU A 152 -8.06 -15.79 -14.70
N LYS A 153 -8.58 -16.28 -13.59
CA LYS A 153 -7.86 -17.03 -12.54
C LYS A 153 -6.77 -16.23 -11.79
N LEU A 154 -6.62 -14.91 -12.04
CA LEU A 154 -5.85 -14.03 -11.17
C LEU A 154 -6.80 -13.40 -10.14
N HIS A 155 -6.58 -13.72 -8.90
CA HIS A 155 -7.41 -13.28 -7.77
C HIS A 155 -6.76 -12.06 -7.11
N PHE A 156 -7.37 -10.90 -7.33
CA PHE A 156 -6.82 -9.62 -6.91
C PHE A 156 -7.48 -9.13 -5.62
N GLY A 157 -6.66 -8.74 -4.65
CA GLY A 157 -7.12 -8.12 -3.41
C GLY A 157 -6.28 -6.89 -3.06
N ALA A 158 -6.90 -5.90 -2.44
CA ALA A 158 -6.19 -4.70 -2.02
C ALA A 158 -6.76 -4.13 -0.73
N SER A 159 -6.02 -3.24 -0.06
CA SER A 159 -6.58 -2.43 1.00
C SER A 159 -6.39 -0.94 0.76
N ILE A 160 -7.28 -0.18 1.40
CA ILE A 160 -7.21 1.28 1.47
C ILE A 160 -7.34 1.73 2.93
N ASP A 161 -6.62 2.78 3.26
CA ASP A 161 -6.66 3.43 4.58
C ASP A 161 -7.20 4.86 4.50
N HIS A 162 -7.00 5.53 3.37
CA HIS A 162 -7.41 6.92 3.20
C HIS A 162 -8.84 7.02 2.66
N VAL A 163 -9.65 7.89 3.26
CA VAL A 163 -11.06 8.12 2.88
C VAL A 163 -11.21 8.47 1.39
N ASN A 164 -10.28 9.26 0.86
CA ASN A 164 -10.31 9.71 -0.53
C ASN A 164 -9.65 8.71 -1.51
N ALA A 165 -9.23 7.52 -1.06
CA ALA A 165 -8.61 6.54 -1.94
C ALA A 165 -9.50 6.15 -3.14
N PRO A 166 -10.83 6.00 -3.01
CA PRO A 166 -11.69 5.69 -4.16
C PRO A 166 -11.71 6.76 -5.27
N LEU A 167 -11.23 7.98 -5.00
CA LEU A 167 -11.14 9.06 -5.99
C LEU A 167 -9.98 8.89 -6.98
N ILE A 168 -9.05 7.97 -6.72
CA ILE A 168 -7.95 7.68 -7.66
C ILE A 168 -8.42 6.86 -8.87
N TRP A 169 -9.60 6.25 -8.80
CA TRP A 169 -10.16 5.40 -9.86
C TRP A 169 -11.23 6.13 -10.65
N ASP A 170 -11.06 6.17 -11.96
CA ASP A 170 -12.11 6.52 -12.90
C ASP A 170 -13.18 5.40 -13.02
N LEU A 171 -14.24 5.65 -13.78
CA LEU A 171 -15.33 4.69 -13.95
C LEU A 171 -14.84 3.39 -14.60
N GLN A 172 -13.96 3.49 -15.60
CA GLN A 172 -13.42 2.33 -16.31
C GLN A 172 -12.55 1.44 -15.41
N MET A 173 -11.73 2.06 -14.56
CA MET A 173 -10.95 1.32 -13.57
C MET A 173 -11.84 0.63 -12.54
N LYS A 174 -12.90 1.30 -12.06
CA LYS A 174 -13.87 0.72 -11.13
C LYS A 174 -14.57 -0.50 -11.70
N ASP A 175 -15.01 -0.42 -12.96
CA ASP A 175 -15.63 -1.53 -13.67
C ASP A 175 -14.66 -2.70 -13.82
N ARG A 176 -13.40 -2.43 -14.21
CA ARG A 176 -12.37 -3.47 -14.35
C ARG A 176 -12.06 -4.15 -13.04
N PHE A 177 -11.86 -3.40 -11.97
CA PHE A 177 -11.60 -4.00 -10.65
C PHE A 177 -12.77 -4.81 -10.12
N SER A 178 -14.01 -4.44 -10.42
CA SER A 178 -15.22 -5.11 -9.92
C SER A 178 -15.15 -5.35 -8.40
N TRP A 179 -14.91 -4.27 -7.63
CA TRP A 179 -14.65 -4.34 -6.21
C TRP A 179 -15.81 -4.87 -5.37
N VAL A 180 -15.54 -5.86 -4.55
CA VAL A 180 -16.35 -6.22 -3.37
C VAL A 180 -15.69 -5.63 -2.14
N PHE A 181 -16.42 -4.77 -1.44
CA PHE A 181 -15.93 -4.02 -0.28
C PHE A 181 -16.07 -4.83 1.01
N HIS A 182 -14.97 -4.98 1.75
CA HIS A 182 -14.93 -5.64 3.04
C HIS A 182 -14.55 -4.64 4.14
N HIS A 183 -15.47 -4.35 5.04
CA HIS A 183 -15.19 -3.53 6.21
C HIS A 183 -14.50 -4.38 7.28
N VAL A 184 -13.21 -4.11 7.52
CA VAL A 184 -12.34 -4.90 8.41
C VAL A 184 -11.52 -3.99 9.34
N PRO A 185 -12.14 -3.26 10.26
CA PRO A 185 -11.41 -2.47 11.24
C PRO A 185 -10.61 -3.40 12.17
N THR A 186 -9.30 -3.29 12.16
CA THR A 186 -8.39 -4.12 12.95
C THR A 186 -8.03 -3.47 14.29
N PHE A 187 -8.13 -2.15 14.38
CA PHE A 187 -7.62 -1.33 15.49
C PHE A 187 -6.15 -1.59 15.84
N SER A 188 -5.42 -2.22 14.93
CA SER A 188 -3.98 -2.42 15.05
C SER A 188 -3.23 -1.11 14.77
N PRO A 189 -2.13 -0.83 15.51
CA PRO A 189 -1.39 0.39 15.31
C PRO A 189 -0.72 0.43 13.92
N TYR A 190 -0.60 1.62 13.35
CA TYR A 190 0.03 1.87 12.04
C TYR A 190 1.57 1.94 12.13
N VAL A 191 2.20 1.07 12.90
CA VAL A 191 3.66 1.09 13.13
C VAL A 191 4.43 0.94 11.82
N ARG A 192 3.98 0.01 10.96
CA ARG A 192 4.61 -0.25 9.68
C ARG A 192 4.45 0.92 8.72
N GLU A 193 3.26 1.45 8.62
CA GLU A 193 2.90 2.58 7.76
C GLU A 193 3.69 3.83 8.16
N VAL A 194 3.79 4.10 9.45
CA VAL A 194 4.58 5.22 9.99
C VAL A 194 6.09 5.01 9.78
N SER A 195 6.59 3.78 9.92
CA SER A 195 8.01 3.49 9.72
C SER A 195 8.47 3.62 8.27
N LEU A 196 7.57 3.41 7.31
CA LEU A 196 7.84 3.50 5.88
C LEU A 196 7.50 4.89 5.29
N SER A 197 6.62 5.64 5.94
CA SER A 197 6.37 7.04 5.61
C SER A 197 7.44 7.92 6.25
N SER A 198 7.96 8.90 5.51
CA SER A 198 8.71 9.98 6.15
C SER A 198 7.78 10.70 7.13
N LEU A 199 8.16 10.78 8.39
CA LEU A 199 7.44 11.60 9.37
C LEU A 199 7.33 13.04 8.82
N PRO A 200 6.16 13.71 8.98
CA PRO A 200 6.05 15.11 8.61
C PRO A 200 7.19 15.91 9.23
N SER A 201 7.79 16.81 8.45
CA SER A 201 8.94 17.61 8.88
C SER A 201 8.71 18.39 10.19
N LEU A 202 7.46 18.52 10.60
CA LEU A 202 7.06 19.13 11.88
C LEU A 202 7.49 18.26 13.09
N PHE A 203 7.52 16.92 12.95
CA PHE A 203 7.93 15.98 14.01
C PHE A 203 9.41 15.61 13.92
N LEU A 204 9.97 15.64 12.73
CA LEU A 204 11.40 15.65 12.54
C LEU A 204 11.79 17.10 12.81
N GLY A 205 12.19 17.42 14.03
CA GLY A 205 12.86 18.68 14.28
C GLY A 205 13.96 18.82 13.23
N ARG A 206 13.65 19.54 12.13
CA ARG A 206 14.59 19.73 11.04
C ARG A 206 15.86 20.28 11.63
N LYS A 207 16.86 19.44 11.71
CA LYS A 207 18.27 19.86 11.65
C LYS A 207 18.69 20.21 10.21
N GLU A 208 17.80 20.59 9.35
CA GLU A 208 18.13 21.67 8.44
C GLU A 208 18.01 22.92 9.32
N ALA A 209 19.06 23.20 10.04
CA ALA A 209 19.25 24.49 10.60
C ALA A 209 18.92 25.46 9.48
N CYS A 210 17.81 26.18 9.64
CA CYS A 210 17.62 27.44 8.94
C CYS A 210 18.83 28.25 9.42
N THR A 211 19.97 28.09 8.75
CA THR A 211 21.16 28.85 9.07
C THR A 211 20.74 30.30 8.88
N GLN A 212 21.25 31.20 9.74
CA GLN A 212 20.99 32.63 9.56
C GLN A 212 21.20 33.05 8.12
N GLU A 213 22.13 32.41 7.41
CA GLU A 213 22.41 32.61 6.00
C GLU A 213 21.24 32.18 5.10
N SER A 214 20.63 31.03 5.30
CA SER A 214 19.47 30.62 4.47
C SER A 214 18.24 31.47 4.74
N ALA A 215 18.03 31.91 5.98
CA ALA A 215 16.96 32.84 6.33
C ALA A 215 17.22 34.22 5.70
N ALA A 216 18.46 34.70 5.71
CA ALA A 216 18.86 35.96 5.07
C ALA A 216 18.67 35.92 3.56
N VAL A 217 18.98 34.80 2.88
CA VAL A 217 18.75 34.59 1.45
C VAL A 217 17.27 34.65 1.12
N VAL A 218 16.42 33.95 1.89
CA VAL A 218 14.96 33.97 1.72
C VAL A 218 14.41 35.39 1.92
N LEU A 219 14.82 36.07 3.00
CA LEU A 219 14.43 37.48 3.25
C LEU A 219 14.91 38.43 2.15
N SER A 220 16.10 38.20 1.58
CA SER A 220 16.60 39.01 0.47
C SER A 220 15.84 38.81 -0.84
N SER A 221 15.24 37.65 -1.04
CA SER A 221 14.42 37.33 -2.23
C SER A 221 12.98 37.87 -2.17
N LEU A 222 12.51 38.31 -0.99
CA LEU A 222 11.19 38.89 -0.83
C LEU A 222 11.11 40.30 -1.40
N SER A 223 9.94 40.68 -1.93
CA SER A 223 9.65 42.07 -2.33
C SER A 223 9.70 43.01 -1.13
N ASN A 224 9.94 44.30 -1.38
CA ASN A 224 10.04 45.31 -0.31
C ASN A 224 8.79 45.34 0.58
N ASN A 225 7.61 45.25 0.00
CA ASN A 225 6.34 45.21 0.75
C ASN A 225 6.25 44.00 1.65
N ALA A 226 6.66 42.82 1.19
CA ALA A 226 6.67 41.60 1.97
C ALA A 226 7.66 41.66 3.14
N ARG A 227 8.81 42.32 2.95
CA ARG A 227 9.81 42.58 4.03
C ARG A 227 9.25 43.51 5.10
N GLU A 228 8.50 44.56 4.70
CA GLU A 228 7.87 45.47 5.68
C GLU A 228 6.81 44.77 6.49
N VAL A 229 5.95 43.98 5.85
CA VAL A 229 4.96 43.16 6.57
C VAL A 229 5.64 42.19 7.55
N PHE A 230 6.72 41.55 7.14
CA PHE A 230 7.48 40.65 8.02
C PHE A 230 8.07 41.40 9.22
N ARG A 231 8.61 42.65 9.01
CA ARG A 231 9.12 43.49 10.13
C ARG A 231 8.04 43.95 11.10
N CYS A 232 6.79 44.04 10.65
CA CYS A 232 5.66 44.41 11.54
C CYS A 232 5.16 43.21 12.37
N ILE A 233 5.46 41.98 11.95
CA ILE A 233 4.99 40.74 12.62
C ILE A 233 6.08 40.16 13.54
N ALA A 234 7.37 40.39 13.24
CA ALA A 234 8.52 39.90 14.03
C ALA A 234 8.81 40.86 15.20
#